data_bc66846d2ab99402f71fbd1ae81b9d1f
#
_entry.id   bc66846d2ab99402f71fbd1ae81b9d1f
#
_cell.length_a   1.000
_cell.length_b   1.000
_cell.length_c   1.000
_cell.angle_alpha   90.00
_cell.angle_beta   90.00
_cell.angle_gamma   90.00
#
_symmetry.space_group_name_H-M   'P 1'
#
loop_
_entity.id
_entity.type
_entity.pdbx_description
1 polymer ?
#
loop_
_entity_poly.entity_id
_entity_poly.type
_entity_poly.pdbx_seq_one_letter_code
_entity_poly.pdbx_strand_id
1 'polypeptide(L)'
;AVVSNYISMNYSLFSFNFKQYTGTNFVNYLKNFRVGQAKKLLTETDMKVNEISRAVGYEHEKHFMKTFKSITGLTPSQYRNNLG
;
A
#
# COMPACT_ATOMS: atom_id res chain seq x y z
N ALA A 1 8.76 -14.63 -7.17
CA ALA A 1 9.06 -16.00 -7.14
C ALA A 1 9.54 -16.46 -5.78
N VAL A 2 10.82 -16.75 -5.61
CA VAL A 2 11.30 -17.26 -4.31
C VAL A 2 11.03 -16.24 -3.20
N VAL A 3 11.29 -14.98 -3.47
CA VAL A 3 11.08 -13.92 -2.50
C VAL A 3 9.59 -13.79 -2.16
N SER A 4 8.73 -13.89 -3.16
CA SER A 4 7.29 -13.80 -2.93
C SER A 4 6.80 -14.95 -2.05
N ASN A 5 7.27 -16.16 -2.32
CA ASN A 5 6.88 -17.32 -1.52
C ASN A 5 7.38 -17.19 -0.09
N TYR A 6 8.58 -16.69 0.07
CA TYR A 6 9.16 -16.48 1.38
C TYR A 6 8.31 -15.45 2.17
N ILE A 7 7.96 -14.36 1.53
CA ILE A 7 7.15 -13.32 2.15
C ILE A 7 5.78 -13.85 2.54
N SER A 8 5.16 -14.64 1.66
CA SER A 8 3.86 -15.23 1.96
C SER A 8 3.92 -16.16 3.16
N MET A 9 5.00 -16.92 3.26
CA MET A 9 5.18 -17.85 4.37
C MET A 9 5.36 -17.12 5.68
N ASN A 10 6.12 -16.03 5.69
CA ASN A 10 6.35 -15.24 6.90
C ASN A 10 5.22 -14.28 7.22
N TYR A 11 4.33 -14.05 6.28
CA TYR A 11 3.24 -13.11 6.44
C TYR A 11 2.37 -13.45 7.65
N SER A 12 1.98 -14.71 7.78
CA SER A 12 1.14 -15.14 8.89
C SER A 12 1.85 -14.98 10.24
N LEU A 13 3.10 -15.36 10.30
CA LEU A 13 3.90 -15.22 11.51
C LEU A 13 4.10 -13.76 11.87
N PHE A 14 4.39 -12.94 10.88
CA PHE A 14 4.56 -11.51 11.09
C PHE A 14 3.28 -10.88 11.63
N SER A 15 2.16 -11.22 11.03
CA SER A 15 0.86 -10.69 11.45
C SER A 15 0.56 -11.05 12.90
N PHE A 16 0.80 -12.29 13.27
CA PHE A 16 0.57 -12.76 14.62
C PHE A 16 1.46 -12.02 15.62
N ASN A 17 2.75 -11.95 15.34
CA ASN A 17 3.71 -11.28 16.22
C ASN A 17 3.43 -9.79 16.34
N PHE A 18 3.06 -9.17 15.24
CA PHE A 18 2.76 -7.75 15.22
C PHE A 18 1.62 -7.42 16.17
N LYS A 19 0.56 -8.20 16.12
CA LYS A 19 -0.59 -7.99 17.00
C LYS A 19 -0.21 -8.13 18.47
N GLN A 20 0.63 -9.11 18.77
CA GLN A 20 1.07 -9.33 20.14
C GLN A 20 1.90 -8.19 20.69
N TYR A 21 2.80 -7.65 19.87
CA TYR A 21 3.74 -6.64 20.33
C TYR A 21 3.12 -5.26 20.41
N THR A 22 2.38 -4.87 19.40
CA THR A 22 1.97 -3.48 19.26
C THR A 22 0.52 -3.24 19.59
N GLY A 23 -0.30 -4.27 19.60
CA GLY A 23 -1.73 -4.12 19.71
C GLY A 23 -2.36 -3.45 18.50
N THR A 24 -1.55 -3.13 17.50
CA THR A 24 -2.01 -2.47 16.28
C THR A 24 -2.49 -3.52 15.29
N ASN A 25 -3.60 -3.22 14.61
CA ASN A 25 -4.12 -4.11 13.59
C ASN A 25 -3.15 -4.21 12.43
N PHE A 26 -2.77 -5.45 12.09
CA PHE A 26 -1.85 -5.69 10.96
C PHE A 26 -2.40 -5.13 9.66
N VAL A 27 -3.72 -5.19 9.47
CA VAL A 27 -4.34 -4.67 8.26
C VAL A 27 -4.06 -3.18 8.11
N ASN A 28 -4.15 -2.42 9.20
CA ASN A 28 -3.85 -0.98 9.16
C ASN A 28 -2.38 -0.72 8.84
N TYR A 29 -1.49 -1.52 9.42
CA TYR A 29 -0.07 -1.42 9.09
C TYR A 29 0.17 -1.65 7.61
N LEU A 30 -0.44 -2.69 7.06
CA LEU A 30 -0.28 -3.04 5.66
C LEU A 30 -0.83 -1.96 4.74
N LYS A 31 -1.99 -1.38 5.09
CA LYS A 31 -2.55 -0.27 4.33
C LYS A 31 -1.58 0.91 4.27
N ASN A 32 -1.03 1.28 5.42
CA ASN A 32 -0.09 2.39 5.49
C ASN A 32 1.17 2.11 4.69
N PHE A 33 1.67 0.87 4.75
CA PHE A 33 2.84 0.47 3.98
C PHE A 33 2.57 0.57 2.48
N ARG A 34 1.43 0.04 2.03
CA ARG A 34 1.08 0.07 0.61
C ARG A 34 0.88 1.50 0.12
N VAL A 35 0.24 2.33 0.91
CA VAL A 35 0.05 3.74 0.55
C VAL A 35 1.41 4.45 0.47
N GLY A 36 2.32 4.14 1.39
CA GLY A 36 3.67 4.69 1.34
C GLY A 36 4.40 4.32 0.05
N GLN A 37 4.28 3.06 -0.37
CA GLN A 37 4.86 2.63 -1.64
C GLN A 37 4.21 3.36 -2.82
N ALA A 38 2.89 3.55 -2.77
CA ALA A 38 2.18 4.26 -3.82
C ALA A 38 2.63 5.72 -3.92
N LYS A 39 2.81 6.38 -2.79
CA LYS A 39 3.33 7.76 -2.77
C LYS A 39 4.66 7.84 -3.50
N LYS A 40 5.53 6.89 -3.24
CA LYS A 40 6.83 6.85 -3.88
C LYS A 40 6.72 6.69 -5.39
N LEU A 41 5.88 5.76 -5.83
CA LEU A 41 5.67 5.54 -7.26
C LEU A 41 5.02 6.75 -7.93
N LEU A 42 4.11 7.42 -7.23
CA LEU A 42 3.46 8.61 -7.77
C LEU A 42 4.44 9.76 -7.98
N THR A 43 5.44 9.89 -7.12
CA THR A 43 6.39 10.99 -7.18
C THR A 43 7.62 10.67 -8.02
N GLU A 44 8.03 9.42 -8.08
CA GLU A 44 9.28 9.03 -8.73
C GLU A 44 9.10 8.41 -10.11
N THR A 45 7.88 8.11 -10.50
CA THR A 45 7.60 7.47 -11.79
C THR A 45 6.41 8.13 -12.47
N ASP A 46 6.24 7.79 -13.74
CA ASP A 46 5.08 8.22 -14.52
C ASP A 46 4.03 7.12 -14.63
N MET A 47 4.10 6.12 -13.76
CA MET A 47 3.14 5.02 -13.78
C MET A 47 1.72 5.54 -13.61
N LYS A 48 0.80 4.88 -14.31
CA LYS A 48 -0.61 5.22 -14.17
C LYS A 48 -1.13 4.73 -12.83
N VAL A 49 -2.18 5.39 -12.33
CA VAL A 49 -2.75 5.05 -11.02
C VAL A 49 -3.16 3.58 -10.96
N ASN A 50 -3.79 3.05 -12.01
CA ASN A 50 -4.19 1.65 -12.02
C ASN A 50 -2.98 0.70 -11.98
N GLU A 51 -1.89 1.08 -12.62
CA GLU A 51 -0.66 0.30 -12.57
C GLU A 51 -0.06 0.32 -11.17
N ILE A 52 -0.07 1.48 -10.54
CA ILE A 52 0.43 1.64 -9.18
C ILE A 52 -0.40 0.81 -8.21
N SER A 53 -1.72 0.84 -8.35
CA SER A 53 -2.59 0.07 -7.45
C SER A 53 -2.25 -1.42 -7.48
N ARG A 54 -2.00 -1.97 -8.66
CA ARG A 54 -1.60 -3.36 -8.79
C ARG A 54 -0.20 -3.61 -8.24
N ALA A 55 0.71 -2.68 -8.51
CA ALA A 55 2.08 -2.81 -8.05
C ALA A 55 2.19 -2.86 -6.54
N VAL A 56 1.32 -2.14 -5.84
CA VAL A 56 1.35 -2.12 -4.38
C VAL A 56 0.42 -3.15 -3.74
N GLY A 57 -0.23 -4.00 -4.55
CA GLY A 57 -0.94 -5.16 -4.05
C GLY A 57 -2.45 -5.06 -4.01
N TYR A 58 -3.05 -4.08 -4.65
CA TYR A 58 -4.51 -3.98 -4.75
C TYR A 58 -5.01 -4.56 -6.05
N GLU A 59 -6.06 -5.38 -5.98
CA GLU A 59 -6.66 -5.95 -7.18
C GLU A 59 -7.55 -4.95 -7.89
N HIS A 60 -8.18 -4.06 -7.13
CA HIS A 60 -9.14 -3.11 -7.67
C HIS A 60 -8.69 -1.68 -7.42
N GLU A 61 -8.61 -0.92 -8.49
CA GLU A 61 -8.18 0.47 -8.42
C GLU A 61 -9.08 1.30 -7.51
N LYS A 62 -10.39 1.06 -7.56
CA LYS A 62 -11.33 1.81 -6.72
C LYS A 62 -11.03 1.64 -5.24
N HIS A 63 -10.72 0.43 -4.82
CA HIS A 63 -10.38 0.17 -3.42
C HIS A 63 -9.08 0.87 -3.04
N PHE A 64 -8.10 0.82 -3.92
CA PHE A 64 -6.84 1.51 -3.70
C PHE A 64 -7.05 3.02 -3.56
N MET A 65 -7.82 3.63 -4.48
CA MET A 65 -8.06 5.06 -4.46
C MET A 65 -8.77 5.48 -3.18
N LYS A 66 -9.75 4.71 -2.75
CA LYS A 66 -10.49 4.99 -1.53
C LYS A 66 -9.58 4.91 -0.31
N THR A 67 -8.76 3.88 -0.24
CA THR A 67 -7.83 3.70 0.87
C THR A 67 -6.78 4.81 0.89
N PHE A 68 -6.23 5.15 -0.28
CA PHE A 68 -5.24 6.21 -0.39
C PHE A 68 -5.81 7.53 0.10
N LYS A 69 -7.01 7.88 -0.36
CA LYS A 69 -7.65 9.12 0.06
C LYS A 69 -7.97 9.12 1.55
N SER A 70 -8.38 7.99 2.08
CA SER A 70 -8.67 7.85 3.51
C SER A 70 -7.45 8.14 4.38
N ILE A 71 -6.28 7.75 3.91
CA ILE A 71 -5.05 7.90 4.68
C ILE A 71 -4.39 9.25 4.44
N THR A 72 -4.38 9.73 3.19
CA THR A 72 -3.65 10.95 2.82
C THR A 72 -4.53 12.18 2.72
N GLY A 73 -5.83 12.00 2.61
CA GLY A 73 -6.77 13.11 2.36
C GLY A 73 -6.89 13.48 0.89
N LEU A 74 -6.12 12.86 0.01
CA LEU A 74 -6.11 13.16 -1.42
C LEU A 74 -6.25 11.88 -2.23
N THR A 75 -6.84 11.99 -3.43
CA THR A 75 -6.77 10.88 -4.37
C THR A 75 -5.35 10.76 -4.88
N PRO A 76 -4.96 9.60 -5.42
CA PRO A 76 -3.63 9.44 -6.00
C PRO A 76 -3.32 10.49 -7.07
N SER A 77 -4.28 10.78 -7.93
CA SER A 77 -4.10 11.79 -8.97
C SER A 77 -3.92 13.18 -8.38
N GLN A 78 -4.69 13.53 -7.37
CA GLN A 78 -4.54 14.81 -6.68
C GLN A 78 -3.20 14.91 -5.99
N TYR A 79 -2.76 13.82 -5.39
CA TYR A 79 -1.47 13.78 -4.72
C TYR A 79 -0.33 14.07 -5.72
N ARG A 80 -0.37 13.41 -6.87
CA ARG A 80 0.64 13.62 -7.91
C ARG A 80 0.62 15.06 -8.43
N ASN A 81 -0.56 15.61 -8.67
CA ASN A 81 -0.69 16.96 -9.20
C ASN A 81 -0.23 18.01 -8.21
N ASN A 82 -0.43 17.79 -6.92
CA ASN A 82 -0.01 18.74 -5.90
C ASN A 82 1.50 18.79 -5.71
N LEU A 83 2.20 17.78 -6.18
CA LEU A 83 3.66 17.74 -6.08
C LEU A 83 4.34 18.43 -7.25
N GLY A 84 3.61 18.54 -8.34
CA GLY A 84 4.13 19.15 -9.54
C GLY A 84 4.01 20.62 -9.54
#